data_2eb366b34a9a9292952b485280652250
#
_entry.id   2eb366b34a9a9292952b485280652250
#
_cell.length_a   1.000
_cell.length_b   1.000
_cell.length_c   1.000
_cell.angle_alpha   90.00
_cell.angle_beta   90.00
_cell.angle_gamma   90.00
#
_symmetry.space_group_name_H-M   'P 1'
#
loop_
_entity.id
_entity.type
_entity.pdbx_description
1 polymer ?
#
loop_
_entity_poly.entity_id
_entity_poly.type
_entity_poly.pdbx_seq_one_letter_code
_entity_poly.pdbx_strand_id
1 'polypeptide(L)'
;MLGLLKTTGGILRSLRIYYGNRTHASAMDRLYGQFIHDGDLVFDVGSHVGDRVASFSRLGARVVAVEPQPALVKVLRLLHGRNPAVTVEPIAVGREGGSANLMINPSNPTVSTASQEFVGAAHNAPGWESQRWTKTIRVPVTTLDALIAKHGKPAFIKIDVEGFEAEVLAGLTQQVRALSFEFTTIQREVARVCIERCRVLGYTRFNSALGESQLLIHEQWVGADAMTAWLAALPHSANSGDIYATLA
;
A
#
# COMPACT_ATOMS: atom_id res chain seq x y z
N MET A 1 -0.44 -14.20 26.11
CA MET A 1 -1.73 -14.71 25.67
C MET A 1 -2.68 -13.63 25.15
N LEU A 2 -2.93 -12.54 25.90
CA LEU A 2 -3.86 -11.46 25.46
C LEU A 2 -3.47 -10.79 24.12
N GLY A 3 -2.19 -10.54 23.87
CA GLY A 3 -1.72 -9.92 22.63
C GLY A 3 -1.94 -10.79 21.38
N LEU A 4 -1.80 -12.10 21.50
CA LEU A 4 -2.05 -13.04 20.41
C LEU A 4 -3.54 -13.10 20.04
N LEU A 5 -4.42 -13.09 21.04
CA LEU A 5 -5.88 -13.07 20.84
C LEU A 5 -6.33 -11.77 20.13
N LYS A 6 -5.76 -10.61 20.50
CA LYS A 6 -6.06 -9.33 19.85
C LYS A 6 -5.62 -9.33 18.37
N THR A 7 -4.41 -9.80 18.09
CA THR A 7 -3.90 -9.90 16.71
C THR A 7 -4.76 -10.83 15.85
N THR A 8 -5.14 -12.00 16.39
CA THR A 8 -6.03 -12.94 15.70
C THR A 8 -7.40 -12.31 15.42
N GLY A 9 -7.99 -11.62 16.39
CA GLY A 9 -9.25 -10.90 16.24
C GLY A 9 -9.17 -9.80 15.17
N GLY A 10 -8.09 -9.01 15.17
CA GLY A 10 -7.83 -7.98 14.15
C GLY A 10 -7.74 -8.57 12.73
N ILE A 11 -6.97 -9.66 12.56
CA ILE A 11 -6.83 -10.36 11.28
C ILE A 11 -8.18 -10.92 10.79
N LEU A 12 -8.96 -11.57 11.66
CA LEU A 12 -10.27 -12.09 11.30
C LEU A 12 -11.24 -10.97 10.88
N ARG A 13 -11.19 -9.83 11.55
CA ARG A 13 -11.94 -8.63 11.16
C ARG A 13 -11.54 -8.16 9.76
N SER A 14 -10.24 -8.04 9.48
CA SER A 14 -9.73 -7.66 8.15
C SER A 14 -10.16 -8.64 7.08
N LEU A 15 -10.04 -9.94 7.30
CA LEU A 15 -10.50 -10.96 6.36
C LEU A 15 -11.99 -10.82 6.05
N ARG A 16 -12.83 -10.58 7.07
CA ARG A 16 -14.27 -10.38 6.87
C ARG A 16 -14.57 -9.11 6.07
N ILE A 17 -13.87 -8.01 6.33
CA ILE A 17 -14.04 -6.73 5.63
C ILE A 17 -13.65 -6.87 4.16
N TYR A 18 -12.45 -7.37 3.89
CA TYR A 18 -11.85 -7.33 2.56
C TYR A 18 -12.27 -8.49 1.65
N TYR A 19 -12.61 -9.67 2.20
CA TYR A 19 -13.05 -10.83 1.40
C TYR A 19 -14.55 -11.07 1.45
N GLY A 20 -15.28 -10.39 2.34
CA GLY A 20 -16.73 -10.59 2.52
C GLY A 20 -17.61 -9.93 1.46
N ASN A 21 -17.07 -9.09 0.56
CA ASN A 21 -17.85 -8.27 -0.37
C ASN A 21 -17.43 -8.49 -1.84
N ARG A 22 -18.23 -9.25 -2.60
CA ARG A 22 -17.97 -9.53 -4.02
C ARG A 22 -18.06 -8.29 -4.91
N THR A 23 -18.92 -7.32 -4.57
CA THR A 23 -19.06 -6.08 -5.32
C THR A 23 -17.77 -5.24 -5.19
N HIS A 24 -17.20 -5.18 -3.98
CA HIS A 24 -15.91 -4.54 -3.74
C HIS A 24 -14.79 -5.22 -4.55
N ALA A 25 -14.71 -6.55 -4.54
CA ALA A 25 -13.74 -7.30 -5.31
C ALA A 25 -13.83 -6.99 -6.82
N SER A 26 -15.05 -6.96 -7.39
CA SER A 26 -15.27 -6.63 -8.80
C SER A 26 -14.95 -5.18 -9.13
N ALA A 27 -15.17 -4.24 -8.21
CA ALA A 27 -14.79 -2.84 -8.39
C ALA A 27 -13.27 -2.68 -8.42
N MET A 28 -12.58 -3.39 -7.52
CA MET A 28 -11.12 -3.45 -7.46
C MET A 28 -10.53 -4.02 -8.76
N ASP A 29 -11.09 -5.14 -9.26
CA ASP A 29 -10.64 -5.74 -10.53
C ASP A 29 -10.83 -4.77 -11.71
N ARG A 30 -11.94 -4.02 -11.76
CA ARG A 30 -12.15 -2.99 -12.81
C ARG A 30 -11.16 -1.84 -12.70
N LEU A 31 -10.84 -1.39 -11.49
CA LEU A 31 -9.88 -0.30 -11.29
C LEU A 31 -8.48 -0.75 -11.73
N TYR A 32 -8.00 -1.86 -11.17
CA TYR A 32 -6.64 -2.33 -11.46
C TYR A 32 -6.47 -2.90 -12.88
N GLY A 33 -7.54 -3.40 -13.50
CA GLY A 33 -7.53 -3.82 -14.91
C GLY A 33 -7.22 -2.70 -15.91
N GLN A 34 -7.21 -1.42 -15.47
CA GLN A 34 -6.72 -0.31 -16.28
C GLN A 34 -5.19 -0.27 -16.33
N PHE A 35 -4.49 -0.91 -15.39
CA PHE A 35 -3.04 -0.87 -15.24
C PHE A 35 -2.38 -2.24 -15.42
N ILE A 36 -3.11 -3.32 -15.17
CA ILE A 36 -2.60 -4.68 -15.07
C ILE A 36 -3.23 -5.55 -16.17
N HIS A 37 -2.39 -6.26 -16.92
CA HIS A 37 -2.79 -7.20 -17.94
C HIS A 37 -2.33 -8.62 -17.58
N ASP A 38 -2.90 -9.61 -18.24
CA ASP A 38 -2.51 -11.01 -18.07
C ASP A 38 -0.99 -11.21 -18.30
N GLY A 39 -0.35 -11.92 -17.40
CA GLY A 39 1.10 -12.17 -17.41
C GLY A 39 1.98 -11.04 -16.86
N ASP A 40 1.44 -9.85 -16.58
CA ASP A 40 2.21 -8.75 -15.98
C ASP A 40 2.80 -9.16 -14.62
N LEU A 41 3.97 -8.61 -14.29
CA LEU A 41 4.52 -8.66 -12.93
C LEU A 41 4.01 -7.43 -12.16
N VAL A 42 3.53 -7.66 -10.94
CA VAL A 42 2.99 -6.62 -10.05
C VAL A 42 3.61 -6.76 -8.66
N PHE A 43 3.97 -5.63 -8.06
CA PHE A 43 4.37 -5.58 -6.65
C PHE A 43 3.24 -4.98 -5.82
N ASP A 44 2.90 -5.67 -4.72
CA ASP A 44 1.96 -5.23 -3.70
C ASP A 44 2.74 -5.01 -2.40
N VAL A 45 3.07 -3.75 -2.10
CA VAL A 45 3.90 -3.36 -0.95
C VAL A 45 3.00 -2.91 0.19
N GLY A 46 3.01 -3.69 1.28
CA GLY A 46 2.03 -3.59 2.36
C GLY A 46 0.81 -4.48 2.08
N SER A 47 1.06 -5.74 1.67
CA SER A 47 0.00 -6.65 1.18
C SER A 47 -1.06 -7.03 2.22
N HIS A 48 -0.81 -6.77 3.50
CA HIS A 48 -1.72 -7.03 4.60
C HIS A 48 -2.32 -8.46 4.55
N VAL A 49 -3.66 -8.62 4.43
CA VAL A 49 -4.32 -9.94 4.28
C VAL A 49 -4.42 -10.41 2.82
N GLY A 50 -3.96 -9.61 1.85
CA GLY A 50 -3.81 -10.01 0.44
C GLY A 50 -5.06 -9.88 -0.42
N ASP A 51 -5.97 -8.98 -0.12
CA ASP A 51 -7.14 -8.70 -0.96
C ASP A 51 -6.74 -8.11 -2.33
N ARG A 52 -5.73 -7.20 -2.37
CA ARG A 52 -5.12 -6.71 -3.61
C ARG A 52 -4.39 -7.84 -4.34
N VAL A 53 -3.65 -8.70 -3.62
CA VAL A 53 -3.02 -9.91 -4.20
C VAL A 53 -4.06 -10.79 -4.90
N ALA A 54 -5.24 -10.98 -4.27
CA ALA A 54 -6.34 -11.74 -4.87
C ALA A 54 -6.88 -11.08 -6.15
N SER A 55 -7.03 -9.74 -6.16
CA SER A 55 -7.45 -8.98 -7.33
C SER A 55 -6.44 -9.12 -8.48
N PHE A 56 -5.16 -8.85 -8.21
CA PHE A 56 -4.09 -8.97 -9.21
C PHE A 56 -3.99 -10.39 -9.77
N SER A 57 -4.17 -11.41 -8.93
CA SER A 57 -4.20 -12.80 -9.37
C SER A 57 -5.39 -13.11 -10.29
N ARG A 58 -6.58 -12.53 -10.03
CA ARG A 58 -7.75 -12.68 -10.93
C ARG A 58 -7.55 -12.00 -12.28
N LEU A 59 -6.74 -10.93 -12.32
CA LEU A 59 -6.32 -10.25 -13.55
C LEU A 59 -5.20 -10.99 -14.32
N GLY A 60 -4.76 -12.15 -13.83
CA GLY A 60 -3.73 -12.97 -14.47
C GLY A 60 -2.28 -12.53 -14.16
N ALA A 61 -2.07 -11.62 -13.23
CA ALA A 61 -0.75 -11.13 -12.90
C ALA A 61 0.09 -12.14 -12.10
N ARG A 62 1.41 -12.05 -12.27
CA ARG A 62 2.38 -12.58 -11.32
C ARG A 62 2.58 -11.55 -10.22
N VAL A 63 2.42 -11.92 -8.96
CA VAL A 63 2.38 -10.98 -7.84
C VAL A 63 3.55 -11.23 -6.88
N VAL A 64 4.30 -10.17 -6.55
CA VAL A 64 5.20 -10.14 -5.41
C VAL A 64 4.49 -9.40 -4.28
N ALA A 65 4.02 -10.17 -3.30
CA ALA A 65 3.33 -9.67 -2.11
C ALA A 65 4.36 -9.39 -1.01
N VAL A 66 4.54 -8.14 -0.64
CA VAL A 66 5.54 -7.70 0.34
C VAL A 66 4.87 -7.30 1.64
N GLU A 67 5.17 -8.01 2.72
CA GLU A 67 4.53 -7.81 4.03
C GLU A 67 5.51 -8.14 5.16
N PRO A 68 5.88 -7.17 6.01
CA PRO A 68 6.85 -7.41 7.08
C PRO A 68 6.29 -8.08 8.33
N GLN A 69 4.95 -8.04 8.56
CA GLN A 69 4.34 -8.58 9.78
C GLN A 69 4.27 -10.11 9.74
N PRO A 70 4.95 -10.87 10.66
CA PRO A 70 4.98 -12.33 10.58
C PRO A 70 3.59 -13.00 10.67
N ALA A 71 2.64 -12.37 11.35
CA ALA A 71 1.27 -12.90 11.46
C ALA A 71 0.54 -12.80 10.12
N LEU A 72 0.68 -11.68 9.40
CA LEU A 72 0.09 -11.45 8.09
C LEU A 72 0.77 -12.28 7.00
N VAL A 73 2.10 -12.44 7.06
CA VAL A 73 2.84 -13.36 6.18
C VAL A 73 2.29 -14.79 6.25
N LYS A 74 1.94 -15.27 7.44
CA LYS A 74 1.29 -16.59 7.58
C LYS A 74 -0.07 -16.64 6.90
N VAL A 75 -0.86 -15.56 7.00
CA VAL A 75 -2.16 -15.45 6.33
C VAL A 75 -1.99 -15.44 4.81
N LEU A 76 -1.08 -14.62 4.28
CA LEU A 76 -0.76 -14.56 2.85
C LEU A 76 -0.34 -15.94 2.31
N ARG A 77 0.55 -16.64 3.01
CA ARG A 77 0.96 -18.00 2.63
C ARG A 77 -0.17 -19.01 2.70
N LEU A 78 -1.08 -18.88 3.66
CA LEU A 78 -2.25 -19.75 3.76
C LEU A 78 -3.22 -19.53 2.60
N LEU A 79 -3.50 -18.26 2.25
CA LEU A 79 -4.48 -17.89 1.22
C LEU A 79 -3.93 -18.04 -0.20
N HIS A 80 -2.67 -17.64 -0.41
CA HIS A 80 -2.08 -17.49 -1.74
C HIS A 80 -0.88 -18.42 -2.01
N GLY A 81 -0.34 -19.09 -0.99
CA GLY A 81 0.90 -19.87 -1.13
C GLY A 81 0.80 -21.11 -2.03
N ARG A 82 -0.41 -21.51 -2.46
CA ARG A 82 -0.60 -22.56 -3.47
C ARG A 82 -0.65 -22.03 -4.90
N ASN A 83 -0.75 -20.70 -5.08
CA ASN A 83 -0.72 -20.08 -6.39
C ASN A 83 0.74 -19.86 -6.82
N PRO A 84 1.27 -20.55 -7.85
CA PRO A 84 2.65 -20.40 -8.28
C PRO A 84 2.97 -19.01 -8.84
N ALA A 85 1.95 -18.23 -9.19
CA ALA A 85 2.11 -16.85 -9.65
C ALA A 85 2.29 -15.85 -8.49
N VAL A 86 2.16 -16.27 -7.23
CA VAL A 86 2.29 -15.39 -6.05
C VAL A 86 3.55 -15.72 -5.27
N THR A 87 4.43 -14.73 -5.10
CA THR A 87 5.62 -14.80 -4.23
C THR A 87 5.40 -13.92 -3.01
N VAL A 88 5.57 -14.45 -1.81
CA VAL A 88 5.45 -13.69 -0.55
C VAL A 88 6.85 -13.35 -0.02
N GLU A 89 7.15 -12.05 0.06
CA GLU A 89 8.39 -11.49 0.61
C GLU A 89 8.15 -10.97 2.04
N PRO A 90 8.69 -11.63 3.07
CA PRO A 90 8.50 -11.26 4.48
C PRO A 90 9.47 -10.14 4.90
N ILE A 91 9.38 -8.99 4.24
CA ILE A 91 10.32 -7.88 4.36
C ILE A 91 9.57 -6.54 4.27
N ALA A 92 10.08 -5.48 4.87
CA ALA A 92 9.65 -4.12 4.61
C ALA A 92 10.40 -3.52 3.42
N VAL A 93 9.87 -2.44 2.86
CA VAL A 93 10.53 -1.66 1.81
C VAL A 93 10.81 -0.26 2.33
N GLY A 94 11.96 0.29 1.94
CA GLY A 94 12.38 1.64 2.32
C GLY A 94 13.40 2.21 1.36
N ARG A 95 14.00 3.34 1.74
CA ARG A 95 15.00 4.09 0.97
C ARG A 95 16.27 3.27 0.72
N GLU A 96 16.68 2.49 1.72
CA GLU A 96 17.90 1.67 1.69
C GLU A 96 17.69 0.34 2.41
N GLY A 97 18.54 -0.64 2.10
CA GLY A 97 18.51 -1.94 2.75
C GLY A 97 19.00 -1.88 4.19
N GLY A 98 18.47 -2.78 5.03
CA GLY A 98 18.85 -2.83 6.44
C GLY A 98 17.76 -3.39 7.35
N SER A 99 17.40 -2.67 8.38
CA SER A 99 16.32 -3.05 9.30
C SER A 99 15.61 -1.84 9.86
N ALA A 100 14.31 -1.95 10.11
CA ALA A 100 13.48 -0.92 10.71
C ALA A 100 12.68 -1.46 11.90
N ASN A 101 12.24 -0.55 12.76
CA ASN A 101 11.28 -0.83 13.81
C ASN A 101 9.87 -0.67 13.24
N LEU A 102 9.10 -1.76 13.21
CA LEU A 102 7.70 -1.75 12.80
C LEU A 102 6.83 -1.69 14.05
N MET A 103 6.04 -0.64 14.17
CA MET A 103 5.09 -0.42 15.25
C MET A 103 3.77 -1.09 14.88
N ILE A 104 3.37 -2.06 15.69
CA ILE A 104 2.19 -2.90 15.47
C ILE A 104 1.02 -2.41 16.31
N ASN A 105 -0.13 -2.25 15.65
CA ASN A 105 -1.42 -2.13 16.31
C ASN A 105 -2.09 -3.52 16.33
N PRO A 106 -2.08 -4.28 17.45
CA PRO A 106 -2.62 -5.64 17.47
C PRO A 106 -4.12 -5.72 17.22
N SER A 107 -4.86 -4.65 17.52
CA SER A 107 -6.31 -4.60 17.36
C SER A 107 -6.72 -4.20 15.92
N ASN A 108 -5.83 -3.52 15.23
CA ASN A 108 -6.00 -3.08 13.83
C ASN A 108 -4.68 -3.22 13.08
N PRO A 109 -4.30 -4.44 12.65
CA PRO A 109 -3.01 -4.68 11.99
C PRO A 109 -2.79 -3.87 10.70
N THR A 110 -3.88 -3.40 10.07
CA THR A 110 -3.85 -2.54 8.87
C THR A 110 -2.99 -1.31 9.10
N VAL A 111 -3.18 -0.58 10.19
CA VAL A 111 -2.48 0.67 10.49
C VAL A 111 -1.11 0.47 11.16
N SER A 112 -0.49 -0.70 11.02
CA SER A 112 0.87 -0.93 11.53
C SER A 112 1.88 -0.26 10.60
N THR A 113 2.86 0.47 11.16
CA THR A 113 3.71 1.36 10.40
C THR A 113 5.17 1.34 10.86
N ALA A 114 6.10 1.69 9.97
CA ALA A 114 7.48 2.02 10.30
C ALA A 114 7.69 3.54 10.56
N SER A 115 6.68 4.37 10.33
CA SER A 115 6.73 5.83 10.53
C SER A 115 6.33 6.22 11.95
N GLN A 116 7.27 6.77 12.72
CA GLN A 116 6.99 7.36 14.04
C GLN A 116 6.14 8.64 13.89
N GLU A 117 6.36 9.38 12.83
CA GLU A 117 5.63 10.59 12.50
C GLU A 117 4.14 10.28 12.24
N PHE A 118 3.84 9.15 11.59
CA PHE A 118 2.46 8.69 11.40
C PHE A 118 1.77 8.41 12.73
N VAL A 119 2.43 7.68 13.62
CA VAL A 119 1.90 7.41 14.97
C VAL A 119 1.65 8.71 15.74
N GLY A 120 2.59 9.66 15.64
CA GLY A 120 2.46 10.99 16.25
C GLY A 120 1.29 11.80 15.68
N ALA A 121 1.13 11.82 14.34
CA ALA A 121 0.03 12.50 13.66
C ALA A 121 -1.33 11.87 14.00
N ALA A 122 -1.41 10.56 14.07
CA ALA A 122 -2.63 9.84 14.40
C ALA A 122 -3.07 10.02 15.86
N HIS A 123 -2.14 10.24 16.79
CA HIS A 123 -2.42 10.27 18.23
C HIS A 123 -3.51 11.29 18.62
N ASN A 124 -3.54 12.45 17.95
CA ASN A 124 -4.47 13.54 18.25
C ASN A 124 -5.45 13.83 17.10
N ALA A 125 -5.48 12.98 16.07
CA ALA A 125 -6.31 13.22 14.90
C ALA A 125 -7.74 12.70 15.11
N PRO A 126 -8.77 13.49 14.74
CA PRO A 126 -10.16 13.02 14.75
C PRO A 126 -10.34 11.74 13.94
N GLY A 127 -11.01 10.74 14.54
CA GLY A 127 -11.24 9.43 13.93
C GLY A 127 -10.12 8.40 14.17
N TRP A 128 -8.98 8.81 14.79
CA TRP A 128 -7.85 7.96 15.10
C TRP A 128 -7.69 7.68 16.61
N GLU A 129 -8.57 8.20 17.45
CA GLU A 129 -8.47 8.18 18.92
C GLU A 129 -8.41 6.78 19.52
N SER A 130 -8.92 5.77 18.81
CA SER A 130 -8.92 4.37 19.23
C SER A 130 -7.66 3.61 18.84
N GLN A 131 -6.82 4.16 17.96
CA GLN A 131 -5.64 3.45 17.48
C GLN A 131 -4.53 3.40 18.54
N ARG A 132 -3.93 2.22 18.73
CA ARG A 132 -2.87 2.00 19.73
C ARG A 132 -1.78 1.08 19.19
N TRP A 133 -0.59 1.59 19.02
CA TRP A 133 0.61 0.85 18.66
C TRP A 133 1.30 0.36 19.96
N THR A 134 1.00 -0.85 20.37
CA THR A 134 1.44 -1.37 21.68
C THR A 134 2.57 -2.38 21.59
N LYS A 135 3.05 -2.66 20.38
CA LYS A 135 4.14 -3.59 20.14
C LYS A 135 5.04 -3.06 19.03
N THR A 136 6.34 -3.22 19.21
CA THR A 136 7.34 -2.94 18.17
C THR A 136 8.11 -4.22 17.87
N ILE A 137 8.34 -4.49 16.57
CA ILE A 137 9.18 -5.57 16.11
C ILE A 137 10.25 -5.03 15.16
N ARG A 138 11.43 -5.62 15.17
CA ARG A 138 12.47 -5.33 14.19
C ARG A 138 12.24 -6.21 12.95
N VAL A 139 12.22 -5.57 11.78
CA VAL A 139 12.00 -6.24 10.49
C VAL A 139 13.13 -5.92 9.52
N PRO A 140 13.49 -6.84 8.62
CA PRO A 140 14.44 -6.53 7.54
C PRO A 140 13.80 -5.54 6.57
N VAL A 141 14.63 -4.71 5.94
CA VAL A 141 14.24 -3.72 4.93
C VAL A 141 15.03 -3.94 3.65
N THR A 142 14.36 -3.82 2.52
CA THR A 142 14.94 -3.79 1.17
C THR A 142 14.51 -2.53 0.43
N THR A 143 14.93 -2.35 -0.82
CA THR A 143 14.48 -1.25 -1.69
C THR A 143 13.61 -1.79 -2.83
N LEU A 144 12.81 -0.90 -3.46
CA LEU A 144 12.09 -1.27 -4.69
C LEU A 144 13.06 -1.69 -5.81
N ASP A 145 14.19 -1.01 -5.94
CA ASP A 145 15.21 -1.38 -6.94
C ASP A 145 15.79 -2.78 -6.69
N ALA A 146 16.01 -3.17 -5.44
CA ALA A 146 16.48 -4.51 -5.10
C ALA A 146 15.41 -5.58 -5.40
N LEU A 147 14.12 -5.28 -5.16
CA LEU A 147 13.02 -6.16 -5.56
C LEU A 147 12.93 -6.29 -7.08
N ILE A 148 13.12 -5.19 -7.82
CA ILE A 148 13.16 -5.21 -9.29
C ILE A 148 14.33 -6.06 -9.79
N ALA A 149 15.51 -5.92 -9.20
CA ALA A 149 16.68 -6.73 -9.54
C ALA A 149 16.43 -8.23 -9.30
N LYS A 150 15.68 -8.58 -8.25
CA LYS A 150 15.39 -9.96 -7.86
C LYS A 150 14.28 -10.61 -8.70
N HIS A 151 13.19 -9.90 -8.96
CA HIS A 151 11.97 -10.45 -9.52
C HIS A 151 11.69 -10.03 -10.97
N GLY A 152 12.40 -9.01 -11.45
CA GLY A 152 12.14 -8.34 -12.72
C GLY A 152 11.37 -7.04 -12.55
N LYS A 153 11.27 -6.26 -13.64
CA LYS A 153 10.61 -4.95 -13.65
C LYS A 153 9.09 -5.13 -13.65
N PRO A 154 8.37 -4.62 -12.64
CA PRO A 154 6.92 -4.73 -12.60
C PRO A 154 6.25 -3.76 -13.58
N ALA A 155 5.07 -4.12 -14.02
CA ALA A 155 4.18 -3.24 -14.77
C ALA A 155 3.45 -2.26 -13.85
N PHE A 156 3.14 -2.68 -12.62
CA PHE A 156 2.45 -1.89 -11.61
C PHE A 156 3.03 -2.14 -10.21
N ILE A 157 3.10 -1.09 -9.40
CA ILE A 157 3.45 -1.16 -7.98
C ILE A 157 2.34 -0.50 -7.17
N LYS A 158 1.71 -1.23 -6.24
CA LYS A 158 0.88 -0.66 -5.16
C LYS A 158 1.76 -0.46 -3.93
N ILE A 159 1.68 0.72 -3.32
CA ILE A 159 2.39 1.05 -2.07
C ILE A 159 1.36 1.50 -1.04
N ASP A 160 1.29 0.79 0.09
CA ASP A 160 0.33 1.02 1.16
C ASP A 160 0.99 0.61 2.49
N VAL A 161 1.71 1.53 3.09
CA VAL A 161 2.61 1.26 4.22
C VAL A 161 2.44 2.24 5.38
N GLU A 162 1.27 2.91 5.39
CA GLU A 162 0.77 3.69 6.52
C GLU A 162 1.74 4.82 6.94
N GLY A 163 1.99 5.75 5.99
CA GLY A 163 2.81 6.94 6.22
C GLY A 163 4.31 6.75 5.99
N PHE A 164 4.73 5.61 5.38
CA PHE A 164 6.13 5.36 5.02
C PHE A 164 6.35 5.33 3.49
N GLU A 165 5.36 5.76 2.70
CA GLU A 165 5.34 5.72 1.23
C GLU A 165 6.48 6.51 0.61
N ALA A 166 6.82 7.68 1.18
CA ALA A 166 7.92 8.52 0.70
C ALA A 166 9.28 7.80 0.83
N GLU A 167 9.50 7.04 1.91
CA GLU A 167 10.70 6.25 2.11
C GLU A 167 10.75 5.06 1.14
N VAL A 168 9.61 4.43 0.86
CA VAL A 168 9.51 3.36 -0.15
C VAL A 168 9.85 3.90 -1.54
N LEU A 169 9.24 5.02 -1.95
CA LEU A 169 9.50 5.63 -3.26
C LEU A 169 10.90 6.22 -3.39
N ALA A 170 11.55 6.62 -2.30
CA ALA A 170 12.95 7.04 -2.34
C ALA A 170 13.90 5.90 -2.73
N GLY A 171 13.51 4.64 -2.48
CA GLY A 171 14.24 3.42 -2.89
C GLY A 171 13.96 2.95 -4.32
N LEU A 172 13.25 3.76 -5.15
CA LEU A 172 12.99 3.50 -6.56
C LEU A 172 13.73 4.52 -7.43
N THR A 173 14.65 4.05 -8.28
CA THR A 173 15.37 4.89 -9.25
C THR A 173 14.93 4.63 -10.70
N GLN A 174 14.16 3.57 -10.93
CA GLN A 174 13.72 3.14 -12.25
C GLN A 174 12.27 3.52 -12.48
N GLN A 175 11.94 3.88 -13.71
CA GLN A 175 10.55 4.05 -14.13
C GLN A 175 9.86 2.69 -14.23
N VAL A 176 8.63 2.58 -13.75
CA VAL A 176 7.69 1.48 -14.04
C VAL A 176 6.47 2.06 -14.77
N ARG A 177 5.68 1.22 -15.46
CA ARG A 177 4.57 1.70 -16.28
C ARG A 177 3.56 2.54 -15.51
N ALA A 178 3.20 2.07 -14.32
CA ALA A 178 2.31 2.78 -13.40
C ALA A 178 2.59 2.36 -11.96
N LEU A 179 2.21 3.21 -11.03
CA LEU A 179 2.21 2.90 -9.60
C LEU A 179 1.06 3.61 -8.88
N SER A 180 0.72 3.13 -7.68
CA SER A 180 -0.11 3.88 -6.75
C SER A 180 0.51 3.87 -5.36
N PHE A 181 0.20 4.91 -4.59
CA PHE A 181 0.57 5.01 -3.18
C PHE A 181 -0.59 5.56 -2.37
N GLU A 182 -0.72 5.06 -1.14
CA GLU A 182 -1.71 5.57 -0.21
C GLU A 182 -1.38 6.98 0.26
N PHE A 183 -2.41 7.74 0.58
CA PHE A 183 -2.30 8.99 1.32
C PHE A 183 -3.30 9.02 2.47
N THR A 184 -2.96 9.75 3.53
CA THR A 184 -3.88 10.10 4.61
C THR A 184 -3.93 11.60 4.80
N THR A 185 -5.10 12.12 5.18
CA THR A 185 -5.28 13.56 5.43
C THR A 185 -4.57 14.04 6.69
N ILE A 186 -4.13 13.13 7.57
CA ILE A 186 -3.31 13.45 8.74
C ILE A 186 -1.84 13.66 8.41
N GLN A 187 -1.38 13.18 7.23
CA GLN A 187 0.01 13.31 6.77
C GLN A 187 0.12 13.65 5.27
N ARG A 188 -0.59 14.67 4.80
CA ARG A 188 -0.57 15.09 3.38
C ARG A 188 0.82 15.38 2.83
N GLU A 189 1.75 15.78 3.69
CA GLU A 189 3.13 16.06 3.28
C GLU A 189 3.84 14.82 2.74
N VAL A 190 3.59 13.64 3.29
CA VAL A 190 4.11 12.37 2.76
C VAL A 190 3.67 12.17 1.31
N ALA A 191 2.37 12.35 1.05
CA ALA A 191 1.84 12.20 -0.32
C ALA A 191 2.35 13.29 -1.27
N ARG A 192 2.53 14.53 -0.80
CA ARG A 192 3.16 15.62 -1.59
C ARG A 192 4.58 15.24 -2.01
N VAL A 193 5.38 14.70 -1.09
CA VAL A 193 6.73 14.20 -1.39
C VAL A 193 6.69 13.05 -2.39
N CYS A 194 5.71 12.14 -2.28
CA CYS A 194 5.51 11.04 -3.23
C CYS A 194 5.16 11.54 -4.64
N ILE A 195 4.25 12.53 -4.76
CA ILE A 195 3.90 13.17 -6.06
C ILE A 195 5.16 13.77 -6.70
N GLU A 196 5.94 14.52 -5.92
CA GLU A 196 7.17 15.14 -6.41
C GLU A 196 8.21 14.09 -6.83
N ARG A 197 8.35 13.02 -6.04
CA ARG A 197 9.22 11.90 -6.42
C ARG A 197 8.78 11.23 -7.72
N CYS A 198 7.48 11.03 -7.90
CA CYS A 198 6.92 10.51 -9.17
C CYS A 198 7.23 11.47 -10.34
N ARG A 199 7.08 12.79 -10.14
CA ARG A 199 7.44 13.80 -11.16
C ARG A 199 8.91 13.72 -11.56
N VAL A 200 9.82 13.59 -10.59
CA VAL A 200 11.26 13.41 -10.83
C VAL A 200 11.55 12.12 -11.59
N LEU A 201 10.79 11.04 -11.33
CA LEU A 201 10.88 9.77 -12.06
C LEU A 201 10.25 9.83 -13.45
N GLY A 202 9.62 10.95 -13.86
CA GLY A 202 9.05 11.16 -15.19
C GLY A 202 7.58 10.79 -15.33
N TYR A 203 6.86 10.57 -14.23
CA TYR A 203 5.40 10.42 -14.26
C TYR A 203 4.75 11.79 -14.52
N THR A 204 3.83 11.82 -15.47
CA THR A 204 3.19 13.07 -15.92
C THR A 204 1.70 13.10 -15.70
N ARG A 205 1.08 11.96 -15.44
CA ARG A 205 -0.37 11.79 -15.32
C ARG A 205 -0.72 11.19 -13.96
N PHE A 206 -1.60 11.88 -13.24
CA PHE A 206 -2.06 11.48 -11.91
C PHE A 206 -3.58 11.42 -11.85
N ASN A 207 -4.09 10.50 -11.03
CA ASN A 207 -5.48 10.40 -10.63
C ASN A 207 -5.57 9.92 -9.18
N SER A 208 -6.74 9.89 -8.59
CA SER A 208 -6.92 9.47 -7.21
C SER A 208 -8.22 8.69 -7.02
N ALA A 209 -8.27 7.84 -6.00
CA ALA A 209 -9.49 7.22 -5.48
C ALA A 209 -9.56 7.45 -3.97
N LEU A 210 -10.73 7.84 -3.43
CA LEU A 210 -10.90 8.06 -1.99
C LEU A 210 -11.32 6.78 -1.28
N GLY A 211 -10.67 6.52 -0.16
CA GLY A 211 -10.92 5.35 0.67
C GLY A 211 -10.95 4.07 -0.16
N GLU A 212 -11.92 3.21 0.11
CA GLU A 212 -12.12 1.93 -0.62
C GLU A 212 -13.17 2.05 -1.74
N SER A 213 -13.36 3.25 -2.34
CA SER A 213 -14.35 3.46 -3.40
C SER A 213 -14.04 2.71 -4.70
N GLN A 214 -12.78 2.47 -4.97
CA GLN A 214 -12.26 1.88 -6.20
C GLN A 214 -12.71 2.65 -7.47
N LEU A 215 -12.95 3.95 -7.33
CA LEU A 215 -13.39 4.85 -8.41
C LEU A 215 -12.43 6.01 -8.54
N LEU A 216 -11.88 6.21 -9.72
CA LEU A 216 -11.05 7.38 -10.01
C LEU A 216 -11.90 8.66 -9.96
N ILE A 217 -11.37 9.69 -9.29
CA ILE A 217 -12.08 10.95 -9.02
C ILE A 217 -12.08 11.89 -10.22
N HIS A 218 -10.94 11.96 -10.90
CA HIS A 218 -10.79 12.85 -12.04
C HIS A 218 -11.20 12.14 -13.32
N GLU A 219 -12.16 12.69 -14.07
CA GLU A 219 -12.55 12.17 -15.39
C GLU A 219 -11.37 12.15 -16.35
N GLN A 220 -10.51 13.16 -16.27
CA GLN A 220 -9.25 13.24 -17.00
C GLN A 220 -8.08 13.23 -16.04
N TRP A 221 -7.02 12.54 -16.43
CA TRP A 221 -5.79 12.52 -15.65
C TRP A 221 -5.17 13.91 -15.60
N VAL A 222 -4.67 14.30 -14.42
CA VAL A 222 -4.14 15.63 -14.16
C VAL A 222 -2.61 15.60 -14.00
N GLY A 223 -1.96 16.75 -14.10
CA GLY A 223 -0.53 16.89 -13.82
C GLY A 223 -0.23 16.93 -12.31
N ALA A 224 1.05 16.84 -11.96
CA ALA A 224 1.52 16.80 -10.56
C ALA A 224 1.07 18.02 -9.74
N ASP A 225 1.13 19.23 -10.31
CA ASP A 225 0.74 20.47 -9.60
C ASP A 225 -0.76 20.48 -9.28
N ALA A 226 -1.60 20.06 -10.23
CA ALA A 226 -3.04 19.96 -10.03
C ALA A 226 -3.39 18.89 -9.00
N MET A 227 -2.70 17.72 -9.00
CA MET A 227 -2.87 16.68 -8.01
C MET A 227 -2.45 17.17 -6.61
N THR A 228 -1.35 17.88 -6.51
CA THR A 228 -0.88 18.49 -5.24
C THR A 228 -1.88 19.52 -4.71
N ALA A 229 -2.42 20.38 -5.57
CA ALA A 229 -3.44 21.36 -5.18
C ALA A 229 -4.74 20.68 -4.72
N TRP A 230 -5.18 19.63 -5.44
CA TRP A 230 -6.33 18.83 -5.04
C TRP A 230 -6.14 18.17 -3.67
N LEU A 231 -5.00 17.52 -3.44
CA LEU A 231 -4.66 16.89 -2.16
C LEU A 231 -4.68 17.92 -1.00
N ALA A 232 -4.13 19.10 -1.23
CA ALA A 232 -4.11 20.18 -0.22
C ALA A 232 -5.52 20.67 0.14
N ALA A 233 -6.43 20.68 -0.83
CA ALA A 233 -7.80 21.16 -0.67
C ALA A 233 -8.76 20.13 -0.04
N LEU A 234 -8.36 18.85 0.09
CA LEU A 234 -9.21 17.82 0.68
C LEU A 234 -9.61 18.19 2.12
N PRO A 235 -10.89 17.98 2.52
CA PRO A 235 -11.26 18.09 3.93
C PRO A 235 -10.61 16.96 4.75
N HIS A 236 -10.47 17.16 6.06
CA HIS A 236 -9.96 16.10 6.95
C HIS A 236 -10.84 14.83 6.89
N SER A 237 -12.16 15.01 6.72
CA SER A 237 -13.13 13.91 6.62
C SER A 237 -12.94 12.98 5.40
N ALA A 238 -12.14 13.36 4.41
CA ALA A 238 -11.75 12.47 3.31
C ALA A 238 -10.90 11.29 3.81
N ASN A 239 -10.24 11.45 4.96
CA ASN A 239 -9.46 10.47 5.69
C ASN A 239 -8.26 9.93 4.91
N SER A 240 -8.46 9.04 3.94
CA SER A 240 -7.40 8.42 3.13
C SER A 240 -7.86 8.10 1.71
N GLY A 241 -6.94 7.68 0.90
CA GLY A 241 -7.15 7.20 -0.45
C GLY A 241 -5.85 6.85 -1.15
N ASP A 242 -5.93 6.53 -2.43
CA ASP A 242 -4.79 6.22 -3.28
C ASP A 242 -4.57 7.30 -4.33
N ILE A 243 -3.32 7.65 -4.57
CA ILE A 243 -2.90 8.42 -5.75
C ILE A 243 -2.24 7.45 -6.74
N TYR A 244 -2.69 7.50 -7.96
CA TYR A 244 -2.21 6.72 -9.10
C TYR A 244 -1.34 7.63 -9.97
N ALA A 245 -0.20 7.12 -10.42
CA ALA A 245 0.71 7.82 -11.32
C ALA A 245 1.06 6.94 -12.52
N THR A 246 1.01 7.50 -13.74
CA THR A 246 1.38 6.81 -14.98
C THR A 246 2.37 7.63 -15.79
N LEU A 247 3.21 6.92 -16.52
CA LEU A 247 3.94 7.50 -17.64
C LEU A 247 2.93 7.89 -18.75
N ALA A 248 3.26 8.87 -19.56
CA ALA A 248 2.38 9.34 -20.63
C ALA A 248 2.05 8.25 -21.64
#